data_a6d3e76af06044d346e3d19e62d0a16c
#
_entry.id   a6d3e76af06044d346e3d19e62d0a16c
#
_cell.length_a   1.000
_cell.length_b   1.000
_cell.length_c   1.000
_cell.angle_alpha   90.00
_cell.angle_beta   90.00
_cell.angle_gamma   90.00
#
_symmetry.space_group_name_H-M   'P 1'
#
loop_
_entity.id
_entity.type
_entity.pdbx_description
1 polymer ?
#
loop_
_entity_poly.entity_id
_entity_poly.type
_entity_poly.pdbx_seq_one_letter_code
_entity_poly.pdbx_strand_id
1 'polypeptide(L)'
;MTFGRRDFIHLLGAACAGGMELQNEAFASQNSADAFYDVPSFGNVHLLHFTDTHAQLLPVYYREPSVNLGSNSRYGIPSHLVGDRLLNYYGFKPNSKEAYAFSSLNFAASAHHYGKVGGYAHLSTLIRLLKSSRKGALVLDGGDTWQGSATALWTKAQDMVDASIALGVDVMTAHWEMTLGEQRVSEIVNNDFKGKVSFVAQNIKTRDFGDPVFEPYVMKEMNGVLVAVIGQAFPYTPIAHPAYLVPNWTFGIQEENLQRTIVDARAKGASVVVLLSHNGMEVDLKLASRVSGLDAILGGHTHDGVPRPIRVSNPGGATLVTNAGSNGKFLGVLDFQVQAGRIKGFQYKLLPVFSNLIKPDPDMSALISRHRAPFEEKLGERLAHTDELLYRRGTFNGTLDQLILNGLMRVKEAEIAFSPGFRWGTALLPNQAITYEDLMNQTAITYPATTSNELSGLAIKNILEDVADNLFNPDPYYQQGGDMVRVGGLEYTVQPGERMGKRISNLMLKGKPINPDKKYRVAGWASVADGAQNLNQQPIWDLMSEYLKDIKVVSPIVLNNPTLKRS
;
A
#
# COMPACT_ATOMS: atom_id res chain seq x y z
N MET A 1 -32.77 -33.56 -36.00
CA MET A 1 -32.55 -34.58 -34.98
C MET A 1 -33.46 -34.25 -33.79
N THR A 2 -34.51 -35.07 -33.58
CA THR A 2 -35.44 -34.87 -32.50
C THR A 2 -34.90 -35.53 -31.23
N PHE A 3 -34.64 -34.73 -30.23
CA PHE A 3 -34.23 -35.20 -28.91
C PHE A 3 -35.34 -36.04 -28.27
N GLY A 4 -35.04 -37.29 -27.93
CA GLY A 4 -36.01 -38.19 -27.30
C GLY A 4 -36.09 -38.02 -25.77
N ARG A 5 -37.21 -38.49 -25.17
CA ARG A 5 -37.42 -38.45 -23.71
C ARG A 5 -36.28 -39.11 -22.90
N ARG A 6 -35.57 -40.06 -23.45
CA ARG A 6 -34.40 -40.71 -22.83
C ARG A 6 -33.19 -39.77 -22.72
N ASP A 7 -32.93 -38.96 -23.73
CA ASP A 7 -31.81 -38.01 -23.74
C ASP A 7 -32.03 -36.91 -22.71
N PHE A 8 -33.30 -36.50 -22.47
CA PHE A 8 -33.65 -35.53 -21.45
C PHE A 8 -33.44 -36.07 -20.03
N ILE A 9 -33.74 -37.36 -19.79
CA ILE A 9 -33.50 -38.00 -18.48
C ILE A 9 -32.02 -38.20 -18.20
N HIS A 10 -31.21 -38.48 -19.20
CA HIS A 10 -29.75 -38.54 -19.07
C HIS A 10 -29.11 -37.13 -18.80
N LEU A 11 -29.66 -36.09 -19.41
CA LEU A 11 -29.26 -34.70 -19.12
C LEU A 11 -29.64 -34.27 -17.71
N LEU A 12 -30.83 -34.67 -17.21
CA LEU A 12 -31.24 -34.38 -15.84
C LEU A 12 -30.41 -35.17 -14.81
N GLY A 13 -30.05 -36.41 -15.11
CA GLY A 13 -29.15 -37.23 -14.26
C GLY A 13 -27.75 -36.65 -14.17
N ALA A 14 -27.21 -36.13 -15.27
CA ALA A 14 -25.90 -35.44 -15.28
C ALA A 14 -25.96 -34.11 -14.54
N ALA A 15 -27.07 -33.36 -14.63
CA ALA A 15 -27.23 -32.10 -13.89
C ALA A 15 -27.40 -32.32 -12.37
N CYS A 16 -28.03 -33.41 -11.95
CA CYS A 16 -28.12 -33.77 -10.53
C CYS A 16 -26.79 -34.28 -9.97
N ALA A 17 -26.02 -35.04 -10.74
CA ALA A 17 -24.66 -35.45 -10.32
C ALA A 17 -23.68 -34.29 -10.25
N GLY A 18 -23.72 -33.35 -11.21
CA GLY A 18 -22.95 -32.12 -11.17
C GLY A 18 -23.33 -31.19 -10.03
N GLY A 19 -24.61 -31.15 -9.64
CA GLY A 19 -25.08 -30.40 -8.48
C GLY A 19 -24.58 -30.94 -7.13
N MET A 20 -24.44 -32.27 -7.01
CA MET A 20 -23.84 -32.90 -5.82
C MET A 20 -22.33 -32.68 -5.72
N GLU A 21 -21.60 -32.70 -6.84
CA GLU A 21 -20.17 -32.37 -6.84
C GLU A 21 -19.93 -30.89 -6.52
N LEU A 22 -20.73 -29.96 -7.05
CA LEU A 22 -20.65 -28.54 -6.69
C LEU A 22 -20.99 -28.27 -5.21
N GLN A 23 -21.94 -29.01 -4.61
CA GLN A 23 -22.20 -28.93 -3.18
C GLN A 23 -21.04 -29.52 -2.35
N ASN A 24 -20.43 -30.62 -2.78
CA ASN A 24 -19.28 -31.21 -2.09
C ASN A 24 -18.03 -30.33 -2.22
N GLU A 25 -17.79 -29.69 -3.35
CA GLU A 25 -16.69 -28.69 -3.49
C GLU A 25 -16.96 -27.44 -2.65
N ALA A 26 -18.19 -26.95 -2.56
CA ALA A 26 -18.55 -25.84 -1.69
C ALA A 26 -18.38 -26.19 -0.21
N PHE A 27 -18.75 -27.39 0.23
CA PHE A 27 -18.52 -27.87 1.60
C PHE A 27 -17.03 -28.13 1.88
N ALA A 28 -16.28 -28.69 0.93
CA ALA A 28 -14.83 -28.87 1.05
C ALA A 28 -14.11 -27.52 1.06
N SER A 29 -14.58 -26.51 0.30
CA SER A 29 -14.04 -25.17 0.31
C SER A 29 -14.35 -24.41 1.62
N GLN A 30 -15.53 -24.57 2.20
CA GLN A 30 -15.87 -24.00 3.50
C GLN A 30 -15.00 -24.56 4.63
N ASN A 31 -14.83 -25.88 4.71
CA ASN A 31 -13.95 -26.51 5.69
C ASN A 31 -12.47 -26.10 5.49
N SER A 32 -12.02 -25.88 4.25
CA SER A 32 -10.67 -25.40 3.95
C SER A 32 -10.46 -23.93 4.25
N ALA A 33 -11.53 -23.12 4.18
CA ALA A 33 -11.50 -21.69 4.52
C ALA A 33 -11.41 -21.50 6.03
N ASP A 34 -12.25 -22.21 6.79
CA ASP A 34 -12.24 -22.17 8.25
C ASP A 34 -10.87 -22.57 8.81
N ALA A 35 -10.23 -23.62 8.27
CA ALA A 35 -8.90 -24.06 8.67
C ALA A 35 -7.80 -23.03 8.33
N PHE A 36 -7.94 -22.24 7.26
CA PHE A 36 -6.96 -21.23 6.87
C PHE A 36 -6.91 -20.07 7.84
N TYR A 37 -8.06 -19.66 8.37
CA TYR A 37 -8.22 -18.57 9.34
C TYR A 37 -8.30 -19.04 10.79
N ASP A 38 -8.23 -20.34 11.05
CA ASP A 38 -8.10 -20.88 12.40
C ASP A 38 -6.68 -20.61 12.91
N VAL A 39 -6.55 -19.51 13.64
CA VAL A 39 -5.30 -19.04 14.24
C VAL A 39 -5.45 -19.07 15.75
N PRO A 40 -4.96 -20.13 16.43
CA PRO A 40 -5.02 -20.20 17.88
C PRO A 40 -4.40 -18.97 18.53
N SER A 41 -5.06 -18.43 19.55
CA SER A 41 -4.51 -17.32 20.32
C SER A 41 -3.30 -17.78 21.14
N PHE A 42 -2.34 -16.88 21.32
CA PHE A 42 -1.14 -17.14 22.10
C PHE A 42 -0.91 -16.02 23.13
N GLY A 43 -0.59 -16.38 24.37
CA GLY A 43 -0.25 -15.40 25.40
C GLY A 43 -1.43 -14.54 25.86
N ASN A 44 -1.15 -13.27 26.19
CA ASN A 44 -2.09 -12.34 26.82
C ASN A 44 -2.04 -10.91 26.27
N VAL A 45 -1.20 -10.62 25.27
CA VAL A 45 -1.19 -9.35 24.54
C VAL A 45 -1.39 -9.65 23.06
N HIS A 46 -2.39 -9.01 22.43
CA HIS A 46 -2.86 -9.33 21.08
C HIS A 46 -2.96 -8.07 20.25
N LEU A 47 -2.19 -7.99 19.15
CA LEU A 47 -2.16 -6.86 18.24
C LEU A 47 -2.58 -7.33 16.85
N LEU A 48 -3.60 -6.69 16.30
CA LEU A 48 -4.10 -6.88 14.94
C LEU A 48 -3.70 -5.65 14.13
N HIS A 49 -2.83 -5.80 13.14
CA HIS A 49 -2.24 -4.70 12.41
C HIS A 49 -2.55 -4.79 10.92
N PHE A 50 -3.04 -3.69 10.36
CA PHE A 50 -3.12 -3.45 8.92
C PHE A 50 -2.58 -2.05 8.61
N THR A 51 -2.31 -1.76 7.33
CA THR A 51 -1.69 -0.50 6.89
C THR A 51 -1.97 -0.27 5.41
N ASP A 52 -1.75 0.95 4.93
CA ASP A 52 -1.71 1.29 3.50
C ASP A 52 -2.95 0.81 2.73
N THR A 53 -4.14 0.96 3.31
CA THR A 53 -5.37 0.48 2.67
C THR A 53 -5.76 1.29 1.45
N HIS A 54 -5.24 2.53 1.33
CA HIS A 54 -5.46 3.44 0.21
C HIS A 54 -6.93 3.54 -0.19
N ALA A 55 -7.77 3.69 0.83
CA ALA A 55 -9.22 3.84 0.69
C ALA A 55 -9.92 2.75 -0.14
N GLN A 56 -9.40 1.52 -0.13
CA GLN A 56 -10.00 0.41 -0.84
C GLN A 56 -11.08 -0.25 0.03
N LEU A 57 -12.28 0.36 0.05
CA LEU A 57 -13.45 -0.16 0.79
C LEU A 57 -13.95 -1.49 0.25
N LEU A 58 -13.87 -1.70 -1.07
CA LEU A 58 -14.27 -2.93 -1.76
C LEU A 58 -13.09 -3.86 -2.00
N PRO A 59 -13.31 -5.18 -2.13
CA PRO A 59 -12.26 -6.10 -2.56
C PRO A 59 -11.76 -5.78 -3.96
N VAL A 60 -10.44 -5.93 -4.16
CA VAL A 60 -9.75 -5.59 -5.40
C VAL A 60 -8.87 -6.73 -5.90
N TYR A 61 -8.51 -6.71 -7.18
CA TYR A 61 -7.36 -7.45 -7.65
C TYR A 61 -6.10 -6.60 -7.38
N TYR A 62 -5.14 -7.19 -6.68
CA TYR A 62 -3.89 -6.50 -6.36
C TYR A 62 -2.71 -7.43 -6.62
N ARG A 63 -1.92 -7.08 -7.63
CA ARG A 63 -0.74 -7.83 -8.04
C ARG A 63 0.49 -7.32 -7.29
N GLU A 64 1.18 -8.21 -6.58
CA GLU A 64 2.44 -7.87 -5.94
C GLU A 64 3.52 -7.44 -6.96
N PRO A 65 4.50 -6.62 -6.56
CA PRO A 65 5.57 -6.21 -7.46
C PRO A 65 6.37 -7.42 -7.96
N SER A 66 6.76 -7.38 -9.24
CA SER A 66 7.63 -8.40 -9.84
C SER A 66 9.12 -8.04 -9.74
N VAL A 67 9.41 -6.78 -9.42
CA VAL A 67 10.77 -6.26 -9.25
C VAL A 67 10.80 -5.48 -7.95
N ASN A 68 11.70 -5.86 -7.07
CA ASN A 68 12.04 -5.13 -5.86
C ASN A 68 13.56 -5.24 -5.68
N LEU A 69 14.24 -4.11 -5.71
CA LEU A 69 15.69 -4.05 -5.75
C LEU A 69 16.22 -3.51 -4.43
N GLY A 70 16.80 -4.39 -3.64
CA GLY A 70 17.64 -3.96 -2.53
C GLY A 70 18.93 -3.33 -3.03
N SER A 71 19.43 -2.30 -2.36
CA SER A 71 20.75 -1.76 -2.58
C SER A 71 21.82 -2.65 -1.93
N ASN A 72 22.94 -2.91 -2.63
CA ASN A 72 24.13 -3.59 -2.08
C ASN A 72 23.82 -4.91 -1.35
N SER A 73 24.13 -4.97 -0.04
CA SER A 73 23.94 -6.14 0.82
C SER A 73 22.48 -6.51 1.10
N ARG A 74 21.52 -5.65 0.72
CA ARG A 74 20.09 -5.91 0.92
C ARG A 74 19.45 -6.74 -0.20
N TYR A 75 20.12 -6.86 -1.33
CA TYR A 75 19.60 -7.62 -2.46
C TYR A 75 19.41 -9.11 -2.13
N GLY A 76 18.21 -9.60 -2.37
CA GLY A 76 17.88 -11.02 -2.21
C GLY A 76 17.66 -11.50 -0.77
N ILE A 77 17.52 -10.57 0.16
CA ILE A 77 17.06 -10.85 1.54
C ILE A 77 15.69 -10.17 1.76
N PRO A 78 14.91 -10.57 2.78
CA PRO A 78 13.71 -9.81 3.15
C PRO A 78 14.10 -8.34 3.49
N SER A 79 13.42 -7.39 3.00
CA SER A 79 12.17 -7.19 2.30
C SER A 79 12.25 -7.19 0.75
N HIS A 80 13.42 -7.48 0.17
CA HIS A 80 13.69 -7.38 -1.28
C HIS A 80 13.54 -8.72 -2.02
N LEU A 81 12.65 -9.58 -1.53
CA LEU A 81 12.32 -10.85 -2.16
C LEU A 81 11.05 -10.72 -2.98
N VAL A 82 11.09 -11.20 -4.23
CA VAL A 82 9.94 -11.28 -5.12
C VAL A 82 9.93 -12.59 -5.91
N GLY A 83 8.76 -13.00 -6.40
CA GLY A 83 8.60 -14.16 -7.27
C GLY A 83 9.11 -15.45 -6.65
N ASP A 84 9.79 -16.28 -7.45
CA ASP A 84 10.27 -17.61 -7.00
C ASP A 84 11.23 -17.54 -5.81
N ARG A 85 12.03 -16.47 -5.69
CA ARG A 85 12.93 -16.30 -4.54
C ARG A 85 12.16 -16.13 -3.24
N LEU A 86 11.05 -15.38 -3.27
CA LEU A 86 10.15 -15.22 -2.12
C LEU A 86 9.52 -16.56 -1.75
N LEU A 87 8.96 -17.29 -2.73
CA LEU A 87 8.33 -18.57 -2.48
C LEU A 87 9.33 -19.57 -1.85
N ASN A 88 10.52 -19.65 -2.40
CA ASN A 88 11.57 -20.54 -1.90
C ASN A 88 12.02 -20.17 -0.48
N TYR A 89 12.22 -18.88 -0.20
CA TYR A 89 12.67 -18.41 1.12
C TYR A 89 11.65 -18.71 2.22
N TYR A 90 10.35 -18.52 1.95
CA TYR A 90 9.29 -18.75 2.92
C TYR A 90 8.73 -20.20 2.88
N GLY A 91 9.11 -21.00 1.89
CA GLY A 91 8.62 -22.36 1.71
C GLY A 91 7.18 -22.42 1.19
N PHE A 92 6.75 -21.41 0.42
CA PHE A 92 5.42 -21.42 -0.18
C PHE A 92 5.39 -22.27 -1.44
N LYS A 93 4.31 -23.05 -1.61
CA LYS A 93 4.14 -23.88 -2.81
C LYS A 93 3.70 -23.00 -3.99
N PRO A 94 4.26 -23.21 -5.20
CA PRO A 94 3.74 -22.56 -6.41
C PRO A 94 2.23 -22.79 -6.57
N ASN A 95 1.51 -21.80 -7.07
CA ASN A 95 0.06 -21.80 -7.29
C ASN A 95 -0.78 -22.02 -6.02
N SER A 96 -0.21 -21.90 -4.82
CA SER A 96 -0.95 -21.91 -3.57
C SER A 96 -1.60 -20.56 -3.27
N LYS A 97 -2.48 -20.50 -2.25
CA LYS A 97 -3.06 -19.25 -1.74
C LYS A 97 -1.97 -18.27 -1.31
N GLU A 98 -0.92 -18.77 -0.67
CA GLU A 98 0.24 -17.97 -0.24
C GLU A 98 1.02 -17.44 -1.46
N ALA A 99 1.25 -18.28 -2.49
CA ALA A 99 1.90 -17.82 -3.71
C ALA A 99 1.12 -16.70 -4.40
N TYR A 100 -0.21 -16.80 -4.47
CA TYR A 100 -1.08 -15.74 -4.98
C TYR A 100 -1.06 -14.49 -4.10
N ALA A 101 -1.08 -14.66 -2.78
CA ALA A 101 -1.08 -13.53 -1.85
C ALA A 101 0.24 -12.76 -1.86
N PHE A 102 1.39 -13.44 -1.92
CA PHE A 102 2.71 -12.85 -1.68
C PHE A 102 3.57 -12.66 -2.93
N SER A 103 3.08 -13.05 -4.11
CA SER A 103 3.86 -12.93 -5.35
C SER A 103 3.03 -12.50 -6.56
N SER A 104 3.74 -12.12 -7.63
CA SER A 104 3.15 -11.81 -8.92
C SER A 104 3.05 -12.99 -9.88
N LEU A 105 3.52 -14.17 -9.45
CA LEU A 105 3.61 -15.36 -10.31
C LEU A 105 2.22 -15.89 -10.65
N ASN A 106 2.01 -16.20 -11.93
CA ASN A 106 0.74 -16.69 -12.47
C ASN A 106 -0.49 -15.89 -12.03
N PHE A 107 -0.31 -14.56 -11.85
CA PHE A 107 -1.30 -13.70 -11.18
C PHE A 107 -2.70 -13.80 -11.79
N ALA A 108 -2.85 -13.67 -13.12
CA ALA A 108 -4.17 -13.70 -13.75
C ALA A 108 -4.90 -15.03 -13.51
N ALA A 109 -4.22 -16.16 -13.69
CA ALA A 109 -4.80 -17.49 -13.44
C ALA A 109 -5.16 -17.68 -11.95
N SER A 110 -4.26 -17.27 -11.05
CA SER A 110 -4.48 -17.34 -9.61
C SER A 110 -5.62 -16.41 -9.16
N ALA A 111 -5.75 -15.22 -9.75
CA ALA A 111 -6.82 -14.27 -9.46
C ALA A 111 -8.20 -14.80 -9.90
N HIS A 112 -8.27 -15.50 -11.02
CA HIS A 112 -9.50 -16.19 -11.44
C HIS A 112 -9.87 -17.32 -10.47
N HIS A 113 -8.89 -18.01 -9.90
CA HIS A 113 -9.13 -19.12 -8.98
C HIS A 113 -9.44 -18.66 -7.55
N TYR A 114 -8.63 -17.75 -7.00
CA TYR A 114 -8.75 -17.30 -5.60
C TYR A 114 -9.59 -16.03 -5.40
N GLY A 115 -9.89 -15.29 -6.47
CA GLY A 115 -10.73 -14.10 -6.43
C GLY A 115 -10.00 -12.84 -5.95
N LYS A 116 -10.80 -11.85 -5.55
CA LYS A 116 -10.34 -10.56 -5.05
C LYS A 116 -9.83 -10.66 -3.61
N VAL A 117 -9.02 -9.69 -3.21
CA VAL A 117 -8.44 -9.58 -1.87
C VAL A 117 -8.84 -8.27 -1.21
N GLY A 118 -8.74 -8.21 0.11
CA GLY A 118 -9.07 -7.01 0.89
C GLY A 118 -10.58 -6.76 0.99
N GLY A 119 -10.90 -5.46 1.13
CA GLY A 119 -12.25 -4.96 1.36
C GLY A 119 -12.62 -4.93 2.84
N TYR A 120 -13.11 -3.75 3.29
CA TYR A 120 -13.36 -3.48 4.72
C TYR A 120 -14.42 -4.41 5.32
N ALA A 121 -15.43 -4.82 4.55
CA ALA A 121 -16.45 -5.75 5.05
C ALA A 121 -15.87 -7.15 5.35
N HIS A 122 -14.91 -7.62 4.56
CA HIS A 122 -14.21 -8.89 4.78
C HIS A 122 -13.19 -8.77 5.92
N LEU A 123 -12.46 -7.66 5.96
CA LEU A 123 -11.51 -7.34 7.03
C LEU A 123 -12.23 -7.25 8.38
N SER A 124 -13.43 -6.63 8.44
CA SER A 124 -14.26 -6.55 9.64
C SER A 124 -14.63 -7.93 10.17
N THR A 125 -15.08 -8.84 9.30
CA THR A 125 -15.36 -10.22 9.69
C THR A 125 -14.13 -10.93 10.24
N LEU A 126 -12.97 -10.79 9.59
CA LEU A 126 -11.73 -11.43 10.04
C LEU A 126 -11.28 -10.88 11.41
N ILE A 127 -11.33 -9.57 11.60
CA ILE A 127 -11.01 -8.92 12.88
C ILE A 127 -11.93 -9.45 13.98
N ARG A 128 -13.26 -9.51 13.75
CA ARG A 128 -14.21 -10.05 14.74
C ARG A 128 -13.93 -11.52 15.07
N LEU A 129 -13.63 -12.33 14.06
CA LEU A 129 -13.25 -13.74 14.26
C LEU A 129 -12.03 -13.86 15.17
N LEU A 130 -10.98 -13.11 14.91
CA LEU A 130 -9.75 -13.14 15.69
C LEU A 130 -9.93 -12.57 17.10
N LYS A 131 -10.72 -11.48 17.24
CA LYS A 131 -11.03 -10.90 18.56
C LYS A 131 -11.85 -11.84 19.43
N SER A 132 -12.63 -12.78 18.88
CA SER A 132 -13.42 -13.74 19.67
C SER A 132 -12.56 -14.64 20.56
N SER A 133 -11.34 -14.95 20.15
CA SER A 133 -10.37 -15.76 20.91
C SER A 133 -9.26 -14.91 21.56
N ARG A 134 -9.24 -13.59 21.34
CA ARG A 134 -8.20 -12.63 21.79
C ARG A 134 -8.82 -11.48 22.55
N LYS A 135 -9.18 -11.75 23.82
CA LYS A 135 -9.82 -10.73 24.66
C LYS A 135 -8.96 -9.47 24.75
N GLY A 136 -9.56 -8.31 24.46
CA GLY A 136 -8.89 -7.00 24.54
C GLY A 136 -7.92 -6.73 23.39
N ALA A 137 -7.93 -7.52 22.30
CA ALA A 137 -7.05 -7.29 21.17
C ALA A 137 -7.21 -5.89 20.59
N LEU A 138 -6.07 -5.20 20.35
CA LEU A 138 -6.01 -3.89 19.74
C LEU A 138 -5.96 -4.01 18.22
N VAL A 139 -6.73 -3.16 17.53
CA VAL A 139 -6.69 -3.00 16.07
C VAL A 139 -5.88 -1.74 15.76
N LEU A 140 -4.77 -1.92 15.05
CA LEU A 140 -3.78 -0.90 14.77
C LEU A 140 -3.74 -0.60 13.27
N ASP A 141 -3.88 0.67 12.90
CA ASP A 141 -3.83 1.16 11.53
C ASP A 141 -2.52 1.93 11.29
N GLY A 142 -1.66 1.40 10.42
CA GLY A 142 -0.35 1.96 10.11
C GLY A 142 -0.37 3.24 9.28
N GLY A 143 -1.55 3.77 8.89
CA GLY A 143 -1.69 4.96 8.04
C GLY A 143 -1.79 4.62 6.55
N ASP A 144 -1.82 5.65 5.71
CA ASP A 144 -2.16 5.56 4.28
C ASP A 144 -3.56 4.97 4.06
N THR A 145 -4.49 5.36 4.91
CA THR A 145 -5.84 4.81 4.92
C THR A 145 -6.82 5.71 4.17
N TRP A 146 -6.64 7.05 4.23
CA TRP A 146 -7.67 8.00 3.78
C TRP A 146 -7.53 8.48 2.34
N GLN A 147 -6.61 7.94 1.55
CA GLN A 147 -6.34 8.38 0.18
C GLN A 147 -6.20 7.17 -0.77
N GLY A 148 -6.68 7.30 -2.01
CA GLY A 148 -6.47 6.31 -3.09
C GLY A 148 -7.76 5.87 -3.79
N SER A 149 -8.93 6.40 -3.43
CA SER A 149 -10.20 6.16 -4.13
C SER A 149 -10.94 7.46 -4.45
N ALA A 150 -11.90 7.37 -5.39
CA ALA A 150 -12.76 8.49 -5.73
C ALA A 150 -13.60 8.96 -4.55
N THR A 151 -14.21 8.02 -3.82
CA THR A 151 -15.09 8.34 -2.70
C THR A 151 -14.33 9.04 -1.58
N ALA A 152 -13.14 8.57 -1.23
CA ALA A 152 -12.31 9.23 -0.24
C ALA A 152 -11.92 10.65 -0.66
N LEU A 153 -11.56 10.86 -1.94
CA LEU A 153 -11.26 12.19 -2.47
C LEU A 153 -12.48 13.11 -2.39
N TRP A 154 -13.66 12.66 -2.84
CA TRP A 154 -14.87 13.50 -2.91
C TRP A 154 -15.51 13.76 -1.55
N THR A 155 -15.39 12.84 -0.61
CA THR A 155 -15.89 12.99 0.77
C THR A 155 -14.84 13.63 1.70
N LYS A 156 -13.65 13.97 1.20
CA LYS A 156 -12.50 14.40 2.02
C LYS A 156 -12.24 13.38 3.15
N ALA A 157 -12.18 12.11 2.77
CA ALA A 157 -11.96 10.93 3.60
C ALA A 157 -13.05 10.61 4.64
N GLN A 158 -14.24 11.23 4.61
CA GLN A 158 -15.27 10.91 5.61
C GLN A 158 -15.72 9.45 5.54
N ASP A 159 -15.77 8.85 4.34
CA ASP A 159 -16.07 7.45 4.13
C ASP A 159 -15.08 6.52 4.87
N MET A 160 -13.78 6.86 4.82
CA MET A 160 -12.73 6.09 5.47
C MET A 160 -12.67 6.32 6.98
N VAL A 161 -12.93 7.54 7.42
CA VAL A 161 -13.07 7.88 8.85
C VAL A 161 -14.18 7.06 9.50
N ASP A 162 -15.36 7.05 8.88
CA ASP A 162 -16.50 6.28 9.39
C ASP A 162 -16.23 4.77 9.32
N ALA A 163 -15.59 4.30 8.26
CA ALA A 163 -15.20 2.90 8.10
C ALA A 163 -14.15 2.47 9.15
N SER A 164 -13.14 3.30 9.46
CA SER A 164 -12.14 3.03 10.49
C SER A 164 -12.76 2.94 11.88
N ILE A 165 -13.69 3.84 12.20
CA ILE A 165 -14.46 3.80 13.45
C ILE A 165 -15.30 2.52 13.53
N ALA A 166 -16.03 2.18 12.47
CA ALA A 166 -16.88 0.99 12.40
C ALA A 166 -16.07 -0.32 12.44
N LEU A 167 -14.85 -0.32 11.89
CA LEU A 167 -13.91 -1.44 11.94
C LEU A 167 -13.38 -1.68 13.37
N GLY A 168 -13.49 -0.67 14.23
CA GLY A 168 -12.99 -0.71 15.60
C GLY A 168 -11.49 -0.51 15.70
N VAL A 169 -10.93 0.41 14.89
CA VAL A 169 -9.53 0.84 15.01
C VAL A 169 -9.32 1.50 16.37
N ASP A 170 -8.34 1.01 17.12
CA ASP A 170 -7.98 1.54 18.45
C ASP A 170 -6.92 2.63 18.36
N VAL A 171 -5.91 2.46 17.48
CA VAL A 171 -4.80 3.40 17.32
C VAL A 171 -4.42 3.51 15.83
N MET A 172 -4.12 4.72 15.37
CA MET A 172 -3.73 5.04 14.01
C MET A 172 -2.55 6.01 13.95
N THR A 173 -1.69 5.89 12.95
CA THR A 173 -0.68 6.88 12.55
C THR A 173 -0.95 7.37 11.12
N ALA A 174 -0.01 8.12 10.48
CA ALA A 174 -0.33 8.80 9.22
C ALA A 174 0.80 8.91 8.20
N HIS A 175 0.37 9.16 6.94
CA HIS A 175 1.20 9.65 5.83
C HIS A 175 0.35 10.43 4.80
N TRP A 176 -0.35 9.75 3.86
CA TRP A 176 -1.18 10.42 2.84
C TRP A 176 -2.38 11.15 3.43
N GLU A 177 -2.75 10.89 4.67
CA GLU A 177 -3.73 11.66 5.43
C GLU A 177 -3.39 13.15 5.41
N MET A 178 -2.09 13.47 5.44
CA MET A 178 -1.57 14.85 5.43
C MET A 178 -1.90 15.61 4.14
N THR A 179 -2.23 14.90 3.06
CA THR A 179 -2.62 15.52 1.78
C THR A 179 -4.02 16.15 1.81
N LEU A 180 -4.80 15.91 2.86
CA LEU A 180 -6.06 16.62 3.13
C LEU A 180 -5.84 18.02 3.72
N GLY A 181 -4.60 18.34 4.11
CA GLY A 181 -4.22 19.58 4.77
C GLY A 181 -4.41 19.58 6.28
N GLU A 182 -3.65 20.42 6.97
CA GLU A 182 -3.61 20.49 8.45
C GLU A 182 -4.99 20.66 9.08
N GLN A 183 -5.82 21.52 8.50
CA GLN A 183 -7.15 21.81 9.03
C GLN A 183 -8.02 20.54 9.04
N ARG A 184 -8.14 19.86 7.88
CA ARG A 184 -9.02 18.68 7.80
C ARG A 184 -8.53 17.52 8.66
N VAL A 185 -7.22 17.28 8.70
CA VAL A 185 -6.64 16.26 9.60
C VAL A 185 -6.96 16.58 11.06
N SER A 186 -6.77 17.84 11.47
CA SER A 186 -7.09 18.27 12.84
C SER A 186 -8.59 18.16 13.16
N GLU A 187 -9.48 18.46 12.22
CA GLU A 187 -10.93 18.28 12.38
C GLU A 187 -11.28 16.81 12.64
N ILE A 188 -10.74 15.88 11.83
CA ILE A 188 -10.98 14.44 11.99
C ILE A 188 -10.49 13.98 13.37
N VAL A 189 -9.25 14.29 13.71
CA VAL A 189 -8.64 13.83 14.97
C VAL A 189 -9.37 14.38 16.19
N ASN A 190 -9.71 15.67 16.19
CA ASN A 190 -10.29 16.34 17.37
C ASN A 190 -11.81 16.13 17.50
N ASN A 191 -12.52 15.81 16.41
CA ASN A 191 -13.97 15.67 16.43
C ASN A 191 -14.42 14.23 16.14
N ASP A 192 -14.10 13.68 14.96
CA ASP A 192 -14.61 12.39 14.53
C ASP A 192 -14.00 11.22 15.32
N PHE A 193 -12.68 11.27 15.56
CA PHE A 193 -11.91 10.25 16.29
C PHE A 193 -11.95 10.42 17.81
N LYS A 194 -12.35 11.57 18.30
CA LYS A 194 -12.36 11.87 19.75
C LYS A 194 -13.08 10.80 20.54
N GLY A 195 -12.33 10.15 21.43
CA GLY A 195 -12.83 9.08 22.30
C GLY A 195 -13.11 7.75 21.59
N LYS A 196 -12.77 7.61 20.30
CA LYS A 196 -13.00 6.40 19.51
C LYS A 196 -11.68 5.82 18.97
N VAL A 197 -10.87 6.64 18.29
CA VAL A 197 -9.58 6.24 17.71
C VAL A 197 -8.49 7.14 18.27
N SER A 198 -7.41 6.56 18.75
CA SER A 198 -6.24 7.31 19.20
C SER A 198 -5.30 7.57 18.02
N PHE A 199 -5.21 8.81 17.56
CA PHE A 199 -4.27 9.19 16.51
C PHE A 199 -2.94 9.60 17.13
N VAL A 200 -1.84 8.93 16.73
CA VAL A 200 -0.53 9.08 17.40
C VAL A 200 0.59 9.37 16.40
N ALA A 201 1.45 10.35 16.73
CA ALA A 201 2.64 10.67 15.94
C ALA A 201 3.67 11.42 16.81
N GLN A 202 4.74 10.73 17.24
CA GLN A 202 5.79 11.33 18.05
C GLN A 202 6.65 12.31 17.28
N ASN A 203 6.63 12.24 15.95
CA ASN A 203 7.54 12.94 15.04
C ASN A 203 6.90 14.08 14.25
N ILE A 204 5.65 14.46 14.56
CA ILE A 204 5.02 15.66 13.97
C ILE A 204 4.99 16.76 15.04
N LYS A 205 5.63 17.88 14.71
CA LYS A 205 5.77 19.02 15.63
C LYS A 205 5.38 20.33 14.95
N THR A 206 4.97 21.29 15.75
CA THR A 206 4.77 22.67 15.27
C THR A 206 6.09 23.25 14.79
N ARG A 207 6.06 24.00 13.69
CA ARG A 207 7.26 24.61 13.11
C ARG A 207 7.88 25.66 14.02
N ASP A 208 7.04 26.49 14.67
CA ASP A 208 7.49 27.65 15.41
C ASP A 208 8.09 27.31 16.78
N PHE A 209 7.49 26.34 17.49
CA PHE A 209 7.87 26.05 18.88
C PHE A 209 8.39 24.61 19.08
N GLY A 210 8.21 23.73 18.10
CA GLY A 210 8.60 22.32 18.23
C GLY A 210 7.72 21.50 19.17
N ASP A 211 6.52 22.01 19.49
CA ASP A 211 5.56 21.30 20.32
C ASP A 211 4.94 20.12 19.56
N PRO A 212 4.61 19.02 20.23
CA PRO A 212 3.89 17.92 19.62
C PRO A 212 2.54 18.38 19.05
N VAL A 213 2.24 18.01 17.79
CA VAL A 213 0.93 18.28 17.16
C VAL A 213 -0.08 17.21 17.58
N PHE A 214 0.34 15.99 17.74
CA PHE A 214 -0.47 14.84 18.16
C PHE A 214 0.15 14.17 19.37
N GLU A 215 -0.63 13.34 20.07
CA GLU A 215 -0.12 12.51 21.14
C GLU A 215 1.02 11.62 20.61
N PRO A 216 2.19 11.58 21.28
CA PRO A 216 3.32 10.77 20.82
C PRO A 216 3.04 9.27 20.93
N TYR A 217 2.24 8.85 21.91
CA TYR A 217 1.85 7.47 22.16
C TYR A 217 0.62 7.40 23.05
N VAL A 218 0.02 6.21 23.11
CA VAL A 218 -1.05 5.89 24.07
C VAL A 218 -0.71 4.65 24.87
N MET A 219 -1.23 4.60 26.10
CA MET A 219 -1.16 3.44 26.97
C MET A 219 -2.49 2.70 26.94
N LYS A 220 -2.46 1.40 26.69
CA LYS A 220 -3.64 0.53 26.69
C LYS A 220 -3.39 -0.64 27.65
N GLU A 221 -4.36 -0.94 28.47
CA GLU A 221 -4.32 -2.13 29.31
C GLU A 221 -4.95 -3.32 28.57
N MET A 222 -4.28 -4.45 28.58
CA MET A 222 -4.76 -5.70 27.98
C MET A 222 -4.44 -6.88 28.87
N ASN A 223 -5.48 -7.53 29.44
CA ASN A 223 -5.36 -8.71 30.29
C ASN A 223 -4.32 -8.53 31.42
N GLY A 224 -4.32 -7.37 32.08
CA GLY A 224 -3.40 -7.02 33.16
C GLY A 224 -1.99 -6.63 32.72
N VAL A 225 -1.79 -6.41 31.40
CA VAL A 225 -0.53 -5.95 30.83
C VAL A 225 -0.70 -4.55 30.26
N LEU A 226 0.18 -3.63 30.65
CA LEU A 226 0.20 -2.27 30.09
C LEU A 226 1.05 -2.26 28.81
N VAL A 227 0.42 -1.86 27.70
CA VAL A 227 0.98 -1.80 26.36
C VAL A 227 1.07 -0.34 25.91
N ALA A 228 2.25 0.13 25.52
CA ALA A 228 2.43 1.42 24.88
C ALA A 228 2.46 1.25 23.36
N VAL A 229 1.65 2.03 22.64
CA VAL A 229 1.67 2.14 21.18
C VAL A 229 2.16 3.54 20.82
N ILE A 230 3.39 3.65 20.35
CA ILE A 230 4.02 4.90 19.90
C ILE A 230 3.71 5.08 18.43
N GLY A 231 3.36 6.30 18.00
CA GLY A 231 3.12 6.62 16.60
C GLY A 231 4.36 7.19 15.92
N GLN A 232 4.59 6.78 14.68
CA GLN A 232 5.64 7.31 13.80
C GLN A 232 5.03 7.56 12.43
N ALA A 233 4.66 8.80 12.15
CA ALA A 233 4.19 9.22 10.84
C ALA A 233 5.32 9.25 9.82
N PHE A 234 4.98 9.25 8.53
CA PHE A 234 5.97 9.30 7.45
C PHE A 234 6.91 10.50 7.60
N PRO A 235 8.22 10.29 7.70
CA PRO A 235 9.16 11.34 8.11
C PRO A 235 9.47 12.38 7.03
N TYR A 236 9.18 12.08 5.74
CA TYR A 236 9.51 12.93 4.61
C TYR A 236 8.29 13.60 3.97
N THR A 237 7.18 13.71 4.68
CA THR A 237 5.91 14.26 4.19
C THR A 237 6.07 15.58 3.43
N PRO A 238 6.84 16.61 3.91
CA PRO A 238 6.99 17.88 3.19
C PRO A 238 7.84 17.81 1.92
N ILE A 239 8.48 16.65 1.64
CA ILE A 239 9.28 16.40 0.43
C ILE A 239 8.47 15.56 -0.56
N ALA A 240 7.75 14.56 -0.04
CA ALA A 240 6.96 13.63 -0.86
C ALA A 240 5.62 14.23 -1.33
N HIS A 241 5.14 15.26 -0.64
CA HIS A 241 3.89 15.99 -0.94
C HIS A 241 4.14 17.48 -1.03
N PRO A 242 3.26 18.25 -1.69
CA PRO A 242 3.37 19.70 -1.71
C PRO A 242 3.43 20.28 -0.29
N ALA A 243 4.51 21.02 0.01
CA ALA A 243 4.78 21.53 1.35
C ALA A 243 3.66 22.47 1.90
N TYR A 244 2.90 23.11 1.01
CA TYR A 244 1.77 23.98 1.38
C TYR A 244 0.60 23.27 2.04
N LEU A 245 0.54 21.94 1.94
CA LEU A 245 -0.51 21.15 2.59
C LEU A 245 -0.30 21.06 4.11
N VAL A 246 0.95 21.16 4.57
CA VAL A 246 1.33 21.07 5.98
C VAL A 246 2.36 22.16 6.35
N PRO A 247 2.03 23.46 6.12
CA PRO A 247 3.01 24.56 6.22
C PRO A 247 3.51 24.80 7.64
N ASN A 248 2.68 24.51 8.66
CA ASN A 248 2.99 24.80 10.05
C ASN A 248 3.56 23.58 10.80
N TRP A 249 3.69 22.44 10.14
CA TRP A 249 4.18 21.21 10.76
C TRP A 249 5.57 20.83 10.24
N THR A 250 6.34 20.19 11.11
CA THR A 250 7.64 19.58 10.79
C THR A 250 7.58 18.09 11.04
N PHE A 251 8.37 17.36 10.26
CA PHE A 251 8.44 15.92 10.26
C PHE A 251 9.90 15.47 10.35
N GLY A 252 10.14 14.19 10.51
CA GLY A 252 11.47 13.61 10.54
C GLY A 252 11.47 12.25 11.23
N ILE A 253 12.54 11.50 11.14
CA ILE A 253 12.69 10.22 11.85
C ILE A 253 12.74 10.47 13.37
N GLN A 254 13.46 11.50 13.79
CA GLN A 254 13.56 11.95 15.19
C GLN A 254 13.95 10.81 16.16
N GLU A 255 14.99 10.06 15.84
CA GLU A 255 15.47 8.88 16.58
C GLU A 255 15.64 9.15 18.09
N GLU A 256 16.24 10.29 18.46
CA GLU A 256 16.42 10.66 19.88
C GLU A 256 15.09 10.92 20.60
N ASN A 257 14.13 11.57 19.92
CA ASN A 257 12.81 11.79 20.49
C ASN A 257 12.07 10.48 20.71
N LEU A 258 12.16 9.57 19.75
CA LEU A 258 11.62 8.22 19.88
C LEU A 258 12.24 7.49 21.08
N GLN A 259 13.57 7.55 21.24
CA GLN A 259 14.23 6.91 22.39
C GLN A 259 13.75 7.49 23.73
N ARG A 260 13.56 8.82 23.83
CA ARG A 260 12.98 9.44 25.05
C ARG A 260 11.54 8.98 25.29
N THR A 261 10.74 8.89 24.24
CA THR A 261 9.34 8.42 24.31
C THR A 261 9.26 6.97 24.78
N ILE A 262 10.16 6.10 24.31
CA ILE A 262 10.27 4.70 24.76
C ILE A 262 10.59 4.64 26.27
N VAL A 263 11.58 5.44 26.70
CA VAL A 263 11.99 5.47 28.12
C VAL A 263 10.84 5.98 29.00
N ASP A 264 10.13 7.02 28.59
CA ASP A 264 8.96 7.55 29.31
C ASP A 264 7.83 6.51 29.42
N ALA A 265 7.49 5.83 28.33
CA ALA A 265 6.48 4.77 28.33
C ALA A 265 6.86 3.61 29.27
N ARG A 266 8.12 3.19 29.26
CA ARG A 266 8.64 2.16 30.17
C ARG A 266 8.60 2.62 31.65
N ALA A 267 9.00 3.86 31.93
CA ALA A 267 8.95 4.44 33.26
C ALA A 267 7.52 4.52 33.80
N LYS A 268 6.52 4.70 32.93
CA LYS A 268 5.09 4.66 33.27
C LYS A 268 4.52 3.24 33.40
N GLY A 269 5.36 2.21 33.31
CA GLY A 269 4.99 0.82 33.56
C GLY A 269 4.64 -0.02 32.34
N ALA A 270 4.88 0.46 31.11
CA ALA A 270 4.64 -0.34 29.91
C ALA A 270 5.51 -1.62 29.91
N SER A 271 4.86 -2.77 29.94
CA SER A 271 5.50 -4.09 29.81
C SER A 271 5.76 -4.46 28.35
N VAL A 272 4.96 -3.92 27.42
CA VAL A 272 5.14 -4.04 25.96
C VAL A 272 5.16 -2.64 25.37
N VAL A 273 6.14 -2.35 24.52
CA VAL A 273 6.25 -1.09 23.78
C VAL A 273 6.40 -1.39 22.30
N VAL A 274 5.43 -0.96 21.51
CA VAL A 274 5.43 -1.12 20.06
C VAL A 274 5.45 0.23 19.36
N LEU A 275 6.12 0.29 18.20
CA LEU A 275 6.08 1.42 17.30
C LEU A 275 5.12 1.09 16.15
N LEU A 276 4.05 1.86 16.01
CA LEU A 276 3.19 1.87 14.85
C LEU A 276 3.79 2.84 13.84
N SER A 277 4.43 2.32 12.79
CA SER A 277 5.37 3.06 11.96
C SER A 277 4.92 3.17 10.51
N HIS A 278 5.06 4.38 9.97
CA HIS A 278 4.93 4.62 8.53
C HIS A 278 6.24 5.05 7.86
N ASN A 279 7.39 4.62 8.39
CA ASN A 279 8.71 4.97 7.83
C ASN A 279 9.06 4.24 6.53
N GLY A 280 8.57 3.03 6.37
CA GLY A 280 9.04 2.06 5.37
C GLY A 280 10.05 1.06 5.94
N MET A 281 10.11 -0.12 5.31
CA MET A 281 10.76 -1.30 5.86
C MET A 281 12.27 -1.11 6.13
N GLU A 282 13.00 -0.49 5.20
CA GLU A 282 14.45 -0.30 5.33
C GLU A 282 14.79 0.71 6.44
N VAL A 283 13.98 1.77 6.57
CA VAL A 283 14.13 2.77 7.65
C VAL A 283 13.83 2.12 9.00
N ASP A 284 12.78 1.31 9.08
CA ASP A 284 12.39 0.60 10.30
C ASP A 284 13.44 -0.42 10.74
N LEU A 285 14.06 -1.15 9.80
CA LEU A 285 15.16 -2.07 10.11
C LEU A 285 16.37 -1.33 10.67
N LYS A 286 16.73 -0.17 10.10
CA LYS A 286 17.81 0.66 10.64
C LYS A 286 17.43 1.23 12.02
N LEU A 287 16.23 1.80 12.16
CA LEU A 287 15.74 2.38 13.40
C LEU A 287 15.72 1.34 14.55
N ALA A 288 15.23 0.13 14.27
CA ALA A 288 15.23 -0.98 15.20
C ALA A 288 16.62 -1.36 15.72
N SER A 289 17.68 -1.18 14.91
CA SER A 289 19.06 -1.45 15.29
C SER A 289 19.67 -0.35 16.19
N ARG A 290 19.04 0.83 16.23
CA ARG A 290 19.62 2.03 16.87
C ARG A 290 18.97 2.39 18.19
N VAL A 291 17.64 2.12 18.33
CA VAL A 291 16.91 2.41 19.56
C VAL A 291 16.79 1.17 20.45
N SER A 292 16.63 1.38 21.74
CA SER A 292 16.51 0.32 22.74
C SER A 292 15.16 0.36 23.42
N GLY A 293 14.63 -0.83 23.77
CA GLY A 293 13.39 -0.92 24.54
C GLY A 293 12.10 -1.00 23.71
N LEU A 294 12.19 -1.08 22.38
CA LEU A 294 11.08 -1.50 21.53
C LEU A 294 10.99 -3.02 21.44
N ASP A 295 9.79 -3.57 21.60
CA ASP A 295 9.51 -4.99 21.42
C ASP A 295 9.18 -5.32 19.96
N ALA A 296 8.40 -4.45 19.30
CA ALA A 296 8.11 -4.59 17.88
C ALA A 296 7.95 -3.23 17.18
N ILE A 297 8.20 -3.23 15.85
CA ILE A 297 7.81 -2.22 14.91
C ILE A 297 6.78 -2.84 13.96
N LEU A 298 5.61 -2.23 13.90
CA LEU A 298 4.51 -2.57 13.00
C LEU A 298 4.55 -1.55 11.85
N GLY A 299 5.18 -1.92 10.75
CA GLY A 299 5.56 -1.01 9.67
C GLY A 299 4.53 -0.91 8.56
N GLY A 300 4.63 0.17 7.77
CA GLY A 300 3.84 0.49 6.60
C GLY A 300 4.68 1.11 5.49
N HIS A 301 4.07 1.91 4.60
CA HIS A 301 4.64 2.74 3.55
C HIS A 301 5.25 1.97 2.35
N THR A 302 6.09 0.97 2.57
CA THR A 302 6.72 0.22 1.47
C THR A 302 5.83 -0.86 0.87
N HIS A 303 4.66 -1.11 1.48
CA HIS A 303 3.68 -2.11 1.05
C HIS A 303 4.21 -3.54 1.06
N ASP A 304 5.23 -3.81 1.85
CA ASP A 304 5.82 -5.15 1.93
C ASP A 304 4.91 -6.10 2.73
N GLY A 305 4.45 -7.17 2.11
CA GLY A 305 3.84 -8.28 2.85
C GLY A 305 4.95 -9.14 3.47
N VAL A 306 5.20 -9.00 4.78
CA VAL A 306 6.29 -9.72 5.46
C VAL A 306 5.73 -10.92 6.22
N PRO A 307 5.81 -12.17 5.68
CA PRO A 307 5.17 -13.34 6.27
C PRO A 307 5.72 -13.74 7.65
N ARG A 308 6.96 -13.36 7.97
CA ARG A 308 7.62 -13.61 9.27
C ARG A 308 8.35 -12.37 9.73
N PRO A 309 8.30 -12.01 11.03
CA PRO A 309 9.02 -10.86 11.55
C PRO A 309 10.52 -10.97 11.32
N ILE A 310 11.16 -9.85 10.99
CA ILE A 310 12.62 -9.75 10.98
C ILE A 310 13.06 -9.34 12.38
N ARG A 311 13.92 -10.15 13.00
CA ARG A 311 14.48 -9.87 14.32
C ARG A 311 15.75 -9.03 14.16
N VAL A 312 15.73 -7.81 14.66
CA VAL A 312 16.84 -6.87 14.59
C VAL A 312 17.48 -6.72 15.97
N SER A 313 18.78 -7.01 16.06
CA SER A 313 19.56 -6.82 17.30
C SER A 313 19.86 -5.35 17.52
N ASN A 314 19.81 -4.89 18.78
CA ASN A 314 20.15 -3.54 19.22
C ASN A 314 20.81 -3.58 20.61
N PRO A 315 21.31 -2.43 21.13
CA PRO A 315 22.01 -2.39 22.42
C PRO A 315 21.17 -2.87 23.61
N GLY A 316 19.85 -2.83 23.51
CA GLY A 316 18.91 -3.28 24.57
C GLY A 316 18.37 -4.68 24.39
N GLY A 317 18.79 -5.42 23.35
CA GLY A 317 18.30 -6.75 23.03
C GLY A 317 17.93 -6.94 21.58
N ALA A 318 16.65 -7.07 21.26
CA ALA A 318 16.19 -7.18 19.87
C ALA A 318 14.75 -6.68 19.73
N THR A 319 14.45 -6.14 18.56
CA THR A 319 13.13 -5.67 18.14
C THR A 319 12.63 -6.52 16.97
N LEU A 320 11.36 -6.89 16.98
CA LEU A 320 10.69 -7.52 15.85
C LEU A 320 10.24 -6.44 14.85
N VAL A 321 10.52 -6.61 13.58
CA VAL A 321 10.05 -5.69 12.53
C VAL A 321 9.15 -6.44 11.56
N THR A 322 7.93 -5.92 11.35
CA THR A 322 6.91 -6.49 10.45
C THR A 322 6.40 -5.42 9.50
N ASN A 323 5.69 -5.85 8.45
CA ASN A 323 4.93 -4.97 7.58
C ASN A 323 3.72 -5.75 7.03
N ALA A 324 2.54 -5.12 7.04
CA ALA A 324 1.28 -5.78 6.72
C ALA A 324 0.79 -5.53 5.28
N GLY A 325 1.70 -5.24 4.35
CA GLY A 325 1.37 -5.06 2.94
C GLY A 325 0.55 -3.80 2.67
N SER A 326 -0.48 -3.92 1.82
CA SER A 326 -1.32 -2.78 1.44
C SER A 326 -2.70 -3.19 0.93
N ASN A 327 -3.52 -2.19 0.54
CA ASN A 327 -4.84 -2.35 -0.09
C ASN A 327 -5.84 -3.20 0.73
N GLY A 328 -5.65 -3.26 2.06
CA GLY A 328 -6.46 -4.13 2.93
C GLY A 328 -6.26 -5.63 2.67
N LYS A 329 -5.25 -6.00 1.88
CA LYS A 329 -4.97 -7.36 1.45
C LYS A 329 -4.53 -8.27 2.59
N PHE A 330 -3.94 -7.71 3.64
CA PHE A 330 -3.38 -8.47 4.76
C PHE A 330 -3.83 -7.94 6.12
N LEU A 331 -3.87 -8.85 7.09
CA LEU A 331 -3.98 -8.55 8.52
C LEU A 331 -2.86 -9.26 9.27
N GLY A 332 -1.97 -8.50 9.89
CA GLY A 332 -0.93 -9.01 10.78
C GLY A 332 -1.52 -9.33 12.16
N VAL A 333 -1.24 -10.51 12.66
CA VAL A 333 -1.61 -10.98 14.00
C VAL A 333 -0.34 -11.19 14.78
N LEU A 334 -0.09 -10.37 15.80
CA LEU A 334 1.06 -10.47 16.68
C LEU A 334 0.58 -10.67 18.11
N ASP A 335 0.84 -11.85 18.64
CA ASP A 335 0.51 -12.23 20.01
C ASP A 335 1.78 -12.30 20.86
N PHE A 336 1.79 -11.71 22.06
CA PHE A 336 2.86 -11.83 23.05
C PHE A 336 2.38 -12.57 24.31
N GLN A 337 3.26 -13.41 24.86
CA GLN A 337 3.13 -13.95 26.19
C GLN A 337 3.95 -13.10 27.15
N VAL A 338 3.29 -12.38 28.06
CA VAL A 338 3.93 -11.53 29.07
C VAL A 338 3.73 -12.14 30.44
N GLN A 339 4.83 -12.30 31.19
CA GLN A 339 4.83 -12.81 32.59
C GLN A 339 5.78 -11.96 33.41
N ALA A 340 5.33 -11.52 34.59
CA ALA A 340 6.08 -10.66 35.50
C ALA A 340 6.71 -9.43 34.78
N GLY A 341 5.92 -8.75 33.92
CA GLY A 341 6.34 -7.56 33.18
C GLY A 341 7.33 -7.80 32.06
N ARG A 342 7.58 -9.06 31.66
CA ARG A 342 8.54 -9.41 30.59
C ARG A 342 7.91 -10.32 29.55
N ILE A 343 8.23 -10.09 28.28
CA ILE A 343 7.86 -10.96 27.17
C ILE A 343 8.64 -12.27 27.29
N LYS A 344 7.93 -13.40 27.29
CA LYS A 344 8.48 -14.76 27.32
C LYS A 344 8.46 -15.43 25.95
N GLY A 345 7.57 -15.01 25.08
CA GLY A 345 7.44 -15.54 23.74
C GLY A 345 6.48 -14.69 22.89
N PHE A 346 6.45 -14.95 21.61
CA PHE A 346 5.50 -14.35 20.66
C PHE A 346 5.09 -15.34 19.60
N GLN A 347 3.95 -15.08 18.99
CA GLN A 347 3.53 -15.69 17.72
C GLN A 347 3.15 -14.59 16.75
N TYR A 348 3.44 -14.81 15.47
CA TYR A 348 3.07 -13.88 14.39
C TYR A 348 2.52 -14.65 13.19
N LYS A 349 1.50 -14.09 12.58
CA LYS A 349 0.97 -14.56 11.29
C LYS A 349 0.49 -13.37 10.47
N LEU A 350 0.86 -13.32 9.20
CA LEU A 350 0.31 -12.37 8.24
C LEU A 350 -0.75 -13.10 7.42
N LEU A 351 -2.01 -12.72 7.62
CA LEU A 351 -3.18 -13.37 7.02
C LEU A 351 -3.63 -12.62 5.77
N PRO A 352 -3.62 -13.22 4.59
CA PRO A 352 -4.28 -12.65 3.43
C PRO A 352 -5.80 -12.60 3.62
N VAL A 353 -6.43 -11.51 3.23
CA VAL A 353 -7.88 -11.32 3.26
C VAL A 353 -8.45 -11.71 1.89
N PHE A 354 -8.92 -12.95 1.75
CA PHE A 354 -9.53 -13.44 0.52
C PHE A 354 -11.06 -13.24 0.56
N SER A 355 -11.59 -12.42 -0.33
CA SER A 355 -13.03 -12.11 -0.35
C SER A 355 -13.90 -13.34 -0.62
N ASN A 356 -13.40 -14.35 -1.29
CA ASN A 356 -14.12 -15.59 -1.56
C ASN A 356 -14.15 -16.55 -0.36
N LEU A 357 -13.27 -16.36 0.63
CA LEU A 357 -13.18 -17.24 1.80
C LEU A 357 -13.77 -16.62 3.06
N ILE A 358 -13.94 -15.31 3.10
CA ILE A 358 -14.48 -14.57 4.25
C ILE A 358 -15.82 -13.96 3.84
N LYS A 359 -16.89 -14.21 4.59
CA LYS A 359 -18.18 -13.55 4.35
C LYS A 359 -18.06 -12.07 4.71
N PRO A 360 -18.61 -11.15 3.88
CA PRO A 360 -18.60 -9.74 4.20
C PRO A 360 -19.45 -9.45 5.44
N ASP A 361 -19.00 -8.56 6.28
CA ASP A 361 -19.76 -8.04 7.40
C ASP A 361 -20.94 -7.20 6.90
N PRO A 362 -22.19 -7.47 7.33
CA PRO A 362 -23.37 -6.80 6.81
C PRO A 362 -23.44 -5.32 7.20
N ASP A 363 -23.02 -4.96 8.42
CA ASP A 363 -23.07 -3.58 8.91
C ASP A 363 -22.05 -2.72 8.18
N MET A 364 -20.83 -3.23 8.02
CA MET A 364 -19.79 -2.59 7.22
C MET A 364 -20.21 -2.48 5.74
N SER A 365 -20.83 -3.51 5.19
CA SER A 365 -21.33 -3.47 3.80
C SER A 365 -22.41 -2.39 3.62
N ALA A 366 -23.31 -2.24 4.58
CA ALA A 366 -24.33 -1.19 4.58
C ALA A 366 -23.71 0.21 4.70
N LEU A 367 -22.67 0.38 5.54
CA LEU A 367 -21.91 1.63 5.66
C LEU A 367 -21.27 2.01 4.32
N ILE A 368 -20.56 1.08 3.71
CA ILE A 368 -19.89 1.27 2.41
C ILE A 368 -20.91 1.67 1.35
N SER A 369 -22.03 0.94 1.26
CA SER A 369 -23.10 1.24 0.29
C SER A 369 -23.67 2.65 0.47
N ARG A 370 -23.87 3.12 1.71
CA ARG A 370 -24.36 4.49 1.96
C ARG A 370 -23.39 5.56 1.47
N HIS A 371 -22.09 5.40 1.72
CA HIS A 371 -21.10 6.37 1.27
C HIS A 371 -20.93 6.37 -0.25
N ARG A 372 -21.08 5.22 -0.89
CA ARG A 372 -20.92 5.07 -2.34
C ARG A 372 -22.15 5.47 -3.15
N ALA A 373 -23.36 5.30 -2.60
CA ALA A 373 -24.63 5.49 -3.30
C ALA A 373 -24.74 6.81 -4.11
N PRO A 374 -24.27 7.96 -3.62
CA PRO A 374 -24.32 9.22 -4.38
C PRO A 374 -23.44 9.22 -5.64
N PHE A 375 -22.49 8.30 -5.74
CA PHE A 375 -21.44 8.29 -6.76
C PHE A 375 -21.50 7.07 -7.69
N GLU A 376 -22.38 6.11 -7.45
CA GLU A 376 -22.42 4.81 -8.16
C GLU A 376 -22.54 4.96 -9.69
N GLU A 377 -23.37 5.89 -10.17
CA GLU A 377 -23.49 6.16 -11.61
C GLU A 377 -22.18 6.59 -12.23
N LYS A 378 -21.48 7.54 -11.58
CA LYS A 378 -20.20 8.05 -12.06
C LYS A 378 -19.09 7.00 -11.94
N LEU A 379 -19.04 6.27 -10.83
CA LEU A 379 -18.06 5.22 -10.61
C LEU A 379 -18.19 4.09 -11.64
N GLY A 380 -19.42 3.73 -11.99
CA GLY A 380 -19.75 2.67 -12.96
C GLY A 380 -19.59 3.07 -14.43
N GLU A 381 -19.28 4.35 -14.75
CA GLU A 381 -19.09 4.82 -16.12
C GLU A 381 -17.98 4.03 -16.82
N ARG A 382 -18.32 3.35 -17.91
CA ARG A 382 -17.35 2.61 -18.72
C ARG A 382 -16.55 3.54 -19.62
N LEU A 383 -15.23 3.52 -19.51
CA LEU A 383 -14.33 4.36 -20.28
C LEU A 383 -13.73 3.63 -21.48
N ALA A 384 -13.35 2.36 -21.27
CA ALA A 384 -12.69 1.53 -22.27
C ALA A 384 -12.83 0.03 -21.90
N HIS A 385 -12.16 -0.82 -22.64
CA HIS A 385 -11.99 -2.25 -22.39
C HIS A 385 -10.51 -2.61 -22.43
N THR A 386 -10.06 -3.61 -21.67
CA THR A 386 -8.69 -4.11 -21.75
C THR A 386 -8.65 -5.56 -22.20
N ASP A 387 -7.78 -5.88 -23.16
CA ASP A 387 -7.51 -7.25 -23.62
C ASP A 387 -6.37 -7.91 -22.82
N GLU A 388 -5.67 -7.14 -22.00
CA GLU A 388 -4.55 -7.64 -21.23
C GLU A 388 -4.64 -7.31 -19.73
N LEU A 389 -3.76 -7.93 -18.93
CA LEU A 389 -3.60 -7.64 -17.51
C LEU A 389 -3.06 -6.22 -17.31
N LEU A 390 -3.86 -5.36 -16.67
CA LEU A 390 -3.42 -4.04 -16.25
C LEU A 390 -3.07 -4.05 -14.76
N TYR A 391 -1.86 -3.58 -14.45
CA TYR A 391 -1.36 -3.46 -13.08
C TYR A 391 -0.41 -2.28 -12.97
N ARG A 392 -0.34 -1.71 -11.79
CA ARG A 392 0.47 -0.52 -11.57
C ARG A 392 1.83 -0.83 -11.00
N ARG A 393 1.98 -1.75 -10.11
CA ARG A 393 3.19 -1.85 -9.35
C ARG A 393 4.26 -2.74 -9.99
N GLY A 394 5.38 -2.13 -10.30
CA GLY A 394 6.71 -2.69 -10.51
C GLY A 394 7.71 -1.61 -10.11
N THR A 395 8.93 -1.94 -9.70
CA THR A 395 9.93 -0.94 -9.27
C THR A 395 10.19 0.12 -10.35
N PHE A 396 10.03 -0.23 -11.64
CA PHE A 396 10.23 0.70 -12.74
C PHE A 396 8.95 1.03 -13.50
N ASN A 397 8.10 0.06 -13.81
CA ASN A 397 6.89 0.30 -14.59
C ASN A 397 5.88 -0.86 -14.46
N GLY A 398 4.61 -0.59 -14.73
CA GLY A 398 3.52 -1.53 -14.88
C GLY A 398 2.68 -1.19 -16.11
N THR A 399 1.80 -2.08 -16.55
CA THR A 399 0.95 -1.84 -17.76
C THR A 399 0.00 -0.67 -17.56
N LEU A 400 -0.56 -0.48 -16.36
CA LEU A 400 -1.36 0.72 -16.02
C LEU A 400 -0.52 1.99 -15.94
N ASP A 401 0.69 1.93 -15.41
CA ASP A 401 1.62 3.08 -15.41
C ASP A 401 1.95 3.48 -16.85
N GLN A 402 2.24 2.49 -17.73
CA GLN A 402 2.51 2.76 -19.14
C GLN A 402 1.31 3.35 -19.87
N LEU A 403 0.10 2.90 -19.54
CA LEU A 403 -1.13 3.45 -20.10
C LEU A 403 -1.28 4.94 -19.76
N ILE A 404 -1.00 5.32 -18.52
CA ILE A 404 -0.98 6.73 -18.07
C ILE A 404 0.09 7.53 -18.83
N LEU A 405 1.29 6.99 -18.97
CA LEU A 405 2.38 7.63 -19.73
C LEU A 405 2.00 7.85 -21.20
N ASN A 406 1.39 6.86 -21.83
CA ASN A 406 0.92 6.96 -23.22
C ASN A 406 -0.16 8.04 -23.39
N GLY A 407 -1.13 8.11 -22.44
CA GLY A 407 -2.14 9.16 -22.41
C GLY A 407 -1.53 10.56 -22.26
N LEU A 408 -0.60 10.73 -21.33
CA LEU A 408 0.12 11.99 -21.13
C LEU A 408 0.88 12.42 -22.36
N MET A 409 1.66 11.53 -23.00
CA MET A 409 2.42 11.84 -24.21
C MET A 409 1.50 12.23 -25.35
N ARG A 410 0.40 11.49 -25.56
CA ARG A 410 -0.53 11.75 -26.66
C ARG A 410 -1.30 13.06 -26.49
N VAL A 411 -1.91 13.27 -25.31
CA VAL A 411 -2.79 14.43 -25.08
C VAL A 411 -2.00 15.73 -24.91
N LYS A 412 -0.79 15.66 -24.31
CA LYS A 412 0.08 16.84 -24.17
C LYS A 412 1.08 17.03 -25.31
N GLU A 413 1.01 16.18 -26.35
CA GLU A 413 1.94 16.20 -27.49
C GLU A 413 3.42 16.21 -27.03
N ALA A 414 3.73 15.43 -25.99
CA ALA A 414 5.04 15.41 -25.38
C ALA A 414 5.92 14.29 -25.93
N GLU A 415 7.23 14.51 -25.97
CA GLU A 415 8.22 13.52 -26.39
C GLU A 415 8.53 12.52 -25.27
N ILE A 416 8.42 12.97 -24.01
CA ILE A 416 8.72 12.24 -22.81
C ILE A 416 7.57 12.45 -21.82
N ALA A 417 7.24 11.44 -21.02
CA ALA A 417 6.32 11.59 -19.91
C ALA A 417 6.93 11.06 -18.60
N PHE A 418 6.63 11.75 -17.52
CA PHE A 418 6.90 11.31 -16.15
C PHE A 418 5.60 11.13 -15.38
N SER A 419 5.49 10.00 -14.69
CA SER A 419 4.40 9.72 -13.76
C SER A 419 5.00 9.33 -12.42
N PRO A 420 4.46 9.84 -11.29
CA PRO A 420 5.01 9.52 -9.97
C PRO A 420 5.09 8.02 -9.70
N GLY A 421 6.13 7.63 -8.97
CA GLY A 421 6.34 6.25 -8.53
C GLY A 421 5.44 5.85 -7.36
N PHE A 422 4.13 6.17 -7.43
CA PHE A 422 3.19 5.77 -6.40
C PHE A 422 3.07 4.25 -6.31
N ARG A 423 2.95 3.74 -5.08
CA ARG A 423 2.84 2.30 -4.81
C ARG A 423 1.40 1.81 -4.72
N TRP A 424 0.44 2.73 -4.51
CA TRP A 424 -0.98 2.40 -4.49
C TRP A 424 -1.55 2.19 -5.90
N GLY A 425 -2.72 1.58 -5.98
CA GLY A 425 -3.41 1.22 -7.22
C GLY A 425 -3.89 -0.22 -7.19
N THR A 426 -4.72 -0.57 -8.16
CA THR A 426 -5.33 -1.89 -8.29
C THR A 426 -4.96 -2.53 -9.62
N ALA A 427 -5.31 -3.81 -9.82
CA ALA A 427 -5.12 -4.51 -11.08
C ALA A 427 -6.48 -4.80 -11.74
N LEU A 428 -6.46 -4.90 -13.09
CA LEU A 428 -7.58 -5.34 -13.91
C LEU A 428 -7.15 -6.59 -14.68
N LEU A 429 -7.98 -7.62 -14.65
CA LEU A 429 -7.74 -8.85 -15.42
C LEU A 429 -8.02 -8.62 -16.91
N PRO A 430 -7.44 -9.45 -17.82
CA PRO A 430 -7.79 -9.42 -19.23
C PRO A 430 -9.30 -9.55 -19.48
N ASN A 431 -9.79 -8.94 -20.54
CA ASN A 431 -11.17 -8.95 -20.94
C ASN A 431 -12.14 -8.26 -19.95
N GLN A 432 -11.69 -7.23 -19.24
CA GLN A 432 -12.53 -6.42 -18.34
C GLN A 432 -12.80 -5.03 -18.92
N ALA A 433 -13.96 -4.48 -18.58
CA ALA A 433 -14.21 -3.06 -18.78
C ALA A 433 -13.34 -2.26 -17.82
N ILE A 434 -12.83 -1.12 -18.30
CA ILE A 434 -12.18 -0.10 -17.47
C ILE A 434 -13.24 0.92 -17.11
N THR A 435 -13.58 1.02 -15.83
CA THR A 435 -14.55 1.98 -15.31
C THR A 435 -13.87 3.27 -14.85
N TYR A 436 -14.69 4.29 -14.60
CA TYR A 436 -14.19 5.52 -13.98
C TYR A 436 -13.62 5.26 -12.57
N GLU A 437 -14.21 4.32 -11.82
CA GLU A 437 -13.66 3.88 -10.52
C GLU A 437 -12.28 3.27 -10.66
N ASP A 438 -12.08 2.40 -11.66
CA ASP A 438 -10.77 1.78 -11.91
C ASP A 438 -9.70 2.84 -12.24
N LEU A 439 -10.07 3.88 -13.00
CA LEU A 439 -9.17 5.01 -13.26
C LEU A 439 -8.87 5.80 -11.99
N MET A 440 -9.89 6.11 -11.19
CA MET A 440 -9.73 6.85 -9.94
C MET A 440 -8.89 6.06 -8.92
N ASN A 441 -9.01 4.75 -8.86
CA ASN A 441 -8.15 3.89 -8.04
C ASN A 441 -6.66 3.97 -8.41
N GLN A 442 -6.31 4.58 -9.54
CA GLN A 442 -4.92 4.83 -9.96
C GLN A 442 -4.49 6.30 -9.80
N THR A 443 -5.45 7.22 -9.72
CA THR A 443 -5.18 8.65 -9.93
C THR A 443 -5.77 9.58 -8.88
N ALA A 444 -6.61 9.10 -7.96
CA ALA A 444 -7.29 9.93 -6.95
C ALA A 444 -6.32 10.51 -5.93
N ILE A 445 -5.92 11.77 -6.11
CA ILE A 445 -5.10 12.54 -5.18
C ILE A 445 -5.59 14.00 -5.10
N THR A 446 -5.16 14.73 -4.09
CA THR A 446 -5.58 16.12 -3.83
C THR A 446 -4.83 17.17 -4.68
N TYR A 447 -3.78 16.77 -5.42
CA TYR A 447 -3.00 17.64 -6.33
C TYR A 447 -2.81 16.99 -7.71
N PRO A 448 -3.92 16.78 -8.47
CA PRO A 448 -3.96 15.94 -9.67
C PRO A 448 -3.50 16.62 -10.95
N ALA A 449 -3.05 17.87 -10.90
CA ALA A 449 -2.79 18.70 -12.07
C ALA A 449 -1.78 18.04 -13.02
N THR A 450 -2.12 18.02 -14.31
CA THR A 450 -1.20 17.59 -15.38
C THR A 450 -0.34 18.77 -15.83
N THR A 451 0.92 18.50 -16.19
CA THR A 451 1.89 19.50 -16.61
C THR A 451 2.45 19.19 -18.00
N SER A 452 2.98 20.21 -18.68
CA SER A 452 3.79 20.09 -19.88
C SER A 452 4.89 21.16 -19.81
N ASN A 453 6.13 20.73 -19.63
CA ASN A 453 7.28 21.61 -19.42
C ASN A 453 8.38 21.32 -20.43
N GLU A 454 9.21 22.32 -20.73
CA GLU A 454 10.46 22.14 -21.48
C GLU A 454 11.61 21.93 -20.50
N LEU A 455 12.19 20.74 -20.51
CA LEU A 455 13.35 20.38 -19.67
C LEU A 455 14.57 20.08 -20.54
N SER A 456 15.75 20.52 -20.09
CA SER A 456 17.01 20.15 -20.74
C SER A 456 17.33 18.66 -20.50
N GLY A 457 18.10 18.04 -21.39
CA GLY A 457 18.52 16.66 -21.19
C GLY A 457 19.29 16.45 -19.88
N LEU A 458 20.05 17.45 -19.43
CA LEU A 458 20.70 17.44 -18.13
C LEU A 458 19.71 17.46 -16.96
N ALA A 459 18.67 18.31 -17.05
CA ALA A 459 17.62 18.35 -16.02
C ALA A 459 16.87 17.02 -15.92
N ILE A 460 16.55 16.40 -17.07
CA ILE A 460 15.91 15.07 -17.13
C ILE A 460 16.79 14.03 -16.42
N LYS A 461 18.10 14.00 -16.72
CA LYS A 461 19.04 13.08 -16.04
C LYS A 461 19.09 13.33 -14.54
N ASN A 462 19.17 14.58 -14.10
CA ASN A 462 19.23 14.93 -12.68
C ASN A 462 17.99 14.51 -11.91
N ILE A 463 16.79 14.67 -12.48
CA ILE A 463 15.52 14.17 -11.89
C ILE A 463 15.59 12.65 -11.70
N LEU A 464 16.04 11.91 -12.72
CA LEU A 464 16.14 10.45 -12.63
C LEU A 464 17.19 10.00 -11.60
N GLU A 465 18.32 10.70 -11.48
CA GLU A 465 19.37 10.43 -10.48
C GLU A 465 18.87 10.71 -9.06
N ASP A 466 18.15 11.80 -8.84
CA ASP A 466 17.57 12.16 -7.54
C ASP A 466 16.55 11.12 -7.07
N VAL A 467 15.61 10.76 -7.93
CA VAL A 467 14.64 9.70 -7.61
C VAL A 467 15.32 8.34 -7.40
N ALA A 468 16.36 8.02 -8.18
CA ALA A 468 17.12 6.79 -7.97
C ALA A 468 17.87 6.80 -6.62
N ASP A 469 18.31 7.97 -6.12
CA ASP A 469 18.92 8.06 -4.80
C ASP A 469 17.92 7.78 -3.68
N ASN A 470 16.67 8.20 -3.82
CA ASN A 470 15.61 7.89 -2.86
C ASN A 470 15.36 6.37 -2.69
N LEU A 471 15.65 5.56 -3.72
CA LEU A 471 15.51 4.11 -3.66
C LEU A 471 16.79 3.39 -3.25
N PHE A 472 17.93 3.88 -3.75
CA PHE A 472 19.19 3.13 -3.73
C PHE A 472 20.27 3.78 -2.87
N ASN A 473 19.93 4.79 -2.07
CA ASN A 473 20.88 5.35 -1.11
C ASN A 473 21.33 4.24 -0.15
N PRO A 474 22.64 4.07 0.08
CA PRO A 474 23.16 3.05 0.99
C PRO A 474 22.73 3.27 2.45
N ASP A 475 22.41 4.51 2.82
CA ASP A 475 21.82 4.83 4.12
C ASP A 475 20.30 4.89 4.02
N PRO A 476 19.55 3.95 4.66
CA PRO A 476 18.10 3.95 4.64
C PRO A 476 17.43 5.25 5.12
N TYR A 477 18.09 6.04 5.96
CA TYR A 477 17.56 7.32 6.44
C TYR A 477 17.55 8.41 5.35
N TYR A 478 18.07 8.16 4.17
CA TYR A 478 17.94 8.99 2.98
C TYR A 478 17.03 8.39 1.91
N GLN A 479 16.44 7.21 2.17
CA GLN A 479 15.47 6.58 1.29
C GLN A 479 14.07 7.16 1.59
N GLN A 480 13.68 8.19 0.84
CA GLN A 480 12.45 8.93 1.09
C GLN A 480 11.16 8.21 0.61
N GLY A 481 11.28 6.95 0.18
CA GLY A 481 10.15 6.13 -0.25
C GLY A 481 9.72 6.39 -1.70
N GLY A 482 8.60 5.78 -2.10
CA GLY A 482 8.16 5.72 -3.48
C GLY A 482 8.91 4.65 -4.29
N ASP A 483 8.38 4.30 -5.46
CA ASP A 483 9.11 3.56 -6.49
C ASP A 483 9.83 4.54 -7.41
N MET A 484 10.59 4.03 -8.39
CA MET A 484 11.18 4.87 -9.42
C MET A 484 10.08 5.64 -10.18
N VAL A 485 10.32 6.89 -10.51
CA VAL A 485 9.43 7.64 -11.41
C VAL A 485 9.21 6.83 -12.69
N ARG A 486 7.95 6.73 -13.12
CA ARG A 486 7.59 6.03 -14.36
C ARG A 486 7.97 6.91 -15.54
N VAL A 487 8.58 6.32 -16.54
CA VAL A 487 9.13 7.08 -17.67
C VAL A 487 8.54 6.56 -18.99
N GLY A 488 7.97 7.45 -19.76
CA GLY A 488 7.51 7.18 -21.13
C GLY A 488 8.40 7.86 -22.16
N GLY A 489 8.62 7.17 -23.30
CA GLY A 489 9.35 7.70 -24.44
C GLY A 489 10.87 7.67 -24.36
N LEU A 490 11.45 7.41 -23.17
CA LEU A 490 12.89 7.49 -22.92
C LEU A 490 13.45 6.10 -22.55
N GLU A 491 14.46 5.65 -23.25
CA GLU A 491 15.27 4.48 -22.90
C GLU A 491 16.45 4.92 -22.02
N TYR A 492 16.77 4.15 -20.98
CA TYR A 492 17.91 4.44 -20.10
C TYR A 492 18.39 3.20 -19.35
N THR A 493 19.58 3.29 -18.75
CA THR A 493 20.16 2.23 -17.92
C THR A 493 20.21 2.68 -16.48
N VAL A 494 19.83 1.79 -15.56
CA VAL A 494 19.93 1.97 -14.10
C VAL A 494 20.98 1.03 -13.52
N GLN A 495 21.87 1.57 -12.69
CA GLN A 495 22.88 0.83 -11.92
C GLN A 495 22.71 1.15 -10.42
N PRO A 496 21.90 0.39 -9.67
CA PRO A 496 21.58 0.67 -8.26
C PRO A 496 22.79 0.80 -7.34
N GLY A 497 23.84 0.01 -7.58
CA GLY A 497 25.07 -0.01 -6.77
C GLY A 497 26.01 1.18 -6.97
N GLU A 498 25.76 2.02 -7.97
CA GLU A 498 26.58 3.21 -8.22
C GLU A 498 26.19 4.36 -7.27
N ARG A 499 27.11 5.32 -7.13
CA ARG A 499 26.83 6.57 -6.41
C ARG A 499 25.85 7.46 -7.18
N MET A 500 25.14 8.33 -6.48
CA MET A 500 24.30 9.39 -7.07
C MET A 500 25.08 10.16 -8.17
N GLY A 501 24.42 10.46 -9.26
CA GLY A 501 24.99 11.08 -10.47
C GLY A 501 25.59 10.09 -11.49
N LYS A 502 25.77 8.81 -11.08
CA LYS A 502 26.28 7.73 -11.96
C LYS A 502 25.32 6.53 -12.08
N ARG A 503 24.16 6.55 -11.40
CA ARG A 503 23.18 5.47 -11.48
C ARG A 503 22.44 5.44 -12.79
N ILE A 504 22.25 6.61 -13.43
CA ILE A 504 21.49 6.75 -14.66
C ILE A 504 22.42 7.05 -15.83
N SER A 505 22.36 6.20 -16.85
CA SER A 505 23.21 6.30 -18.04
C SER A 505 22.45 5.87 -19.31
N ASN A 506 23.08 6.07 -20.47
CA ASN A 506 22.55 5.67 -21.78
C ASN A 506 21.10 6.18 -22.06
N LEU A 507 20.86 7.45 -21.74
CA LEU A 507 19.57 8.07 -22.02
C LEU A 507 19.40 8.26 -23.53
N MET A 508 18.38 7.60 -24.09
CA MET A 508 18.08 7.59 -25.52
C MET A 508 16.63 7.97 -25.74
N LEU A 509 16.39 8.86 -26.71
CA LEU A 509 15.06 9.22 -27.20
C LEU A 509 14.94 8.82 -28.67
N LYS A 510 14.03 7.92 -29.01
CA LYS A 510 13.85 7.42 -30.40
C LYS A 510 15.16 6.95 -31.02
N GLY A 511 15.97 6.19 -30.26
CA GLY A 511 17.25 5.63 -30.68
C GLY A 511 18.40 6.63 -30.79
N LYS A 512 18.25 7.89 -30.34
CA LYS A 512 19.29 8.92 -30.34
C LYS A 512 19.64 9.32 -28.90
N PRO A 513 20.94 9.51 -28.57
CA PRO A 513 21.34 10.03 -27.28
C PRO A 513 20.69 11.38 -26.97
N ILE A 514 20.23 11.54 -25.72
CA ILE A 514 19.75 12.85 -25.26
C ILE A 514 20.90 13.83 -25.19
N ASN A 515 20.71 15.01 -25.79
CA ASN A 515 21.65 16.12 -25.69
C ASN A 515 21.39 16.88 -24.36
N PRO A 516 22.40 17.03 -23.48
CA PRO A 516 22.23 17.71 -22.19
C PRO A 516 21.64 19.13 -22.27
N ASP A 517 22.00 19.88 -23.32
CA ASP A 517 21.63 21.29 -23.47
C ASP A 517 20.32 21.49 -24.24
N LYS A 518 19.90 20.50 -25.02
CA LYS A 518 18.65 20.56 -25.79
C LYS A 518 17.45 20.44 -24.85
N LYS A 519 16.43 21.25 -25.11
CA LYS A 519 15.13 21.16 -24.42
C LYS A 519 14.23 20.13 -25.11
N TYR A 520 13.50 19.39 -24.29
CA TYR A 520 12.54 18.36 -24.66
C TYR A 520 11.21 18.65 -23.95
N ARG A 521 10.10 18.45 -24.65
CA ARG A 521 8.77 18.59 -24.05
C ARG A 521 8.47 17.36 -23.18
N VAL A 522 8.32 17.59 -21.88
CA VAL A 522 8.07 16.57 -20.87
C VAL A 522 6.70 16.80 -20.26
N ALA A 523 5.80 15.82 -20.41
CA ALA A 523 4.52 15.80 -19.71
C ALA A 523 4.64 15.12 -18.34
N GLY A 524 3.81 15.55 -17.39
CA GLY A 524 3.76 14.96 -16.05
C GLY A 524 2.43 15.23 -15.37
N TRP A 525 2.32 14.77 -14.14
CA TRP A 525 1.19 15.06 -13.24
C TRP A 525 1.62 14.93 -11.77
N ALA A 526 0.78 15.45 -10.87
CA ALA A 526 1.01 15.40 -9.42
C ALA A 526 2.38 15.96 -9.00
N SER A 527 2.75 17.13 -9.55
CA SER A 527 4.01 17.77 -9.20
C SER A 527 4.00 18.25 -7.75
N VAL A 528 5.09 17.97 -7.04
CA VAL A 528 5.34 18.47 -5.68
C VAL A 528 6.17 19.75 -5.67
N ALA A 529 6.62 20.23 -6.84
CA ALA A 529 7.45 21.42 -6.95
C ALA A 529 6.68 22.68 -6.52
N ASP A 530 7.39 23.61 -5.85
CA ASP A 530 6.85 24.91 -5.47
C ASP A 530 6.34 25.68 -6.70
N GLY A 531 5.15 26.25 -6.60
CA GLY A 531 4.50 26.98 -7.70
C GLY A 531 3.76 26.11 -8.73
N ALA A 532 3.74 24.79 -8.57
CA ALA A 532 2.99 23.89 -9.45
C ALA A 532 1.45 23.97 -9.29
N GLN A 533 0.96 24.83 -8.42
CA GLN A 533 -0.47 25.10 -8.20
C GLN A 533 -1.11 25.86 -9.35
N ASN A 534 -1.16 25.27 -10.53
CA ASN A 534 -2.00 25.83 -11.58
C ASN A 534 -3.38 25.15 -11.50
N LEU A 535 -4.26 25.74 -10.68
CA LEU A 535 -5.65 25.29 -10.46
C LEU A 535 -6.47 25.22 -11.77
N ASN A 536 -5.96 25.80 -12.87
CA ASN A 536 -6.56 25.77 -14.20
C ASN A 536 -6.04 24.63 -15.08
N GLN A 537 -5.17 23.75 -14.56
CA GLN A 537 -4.69 22.61 -15.35
C GLN A 537 -5.61 21.41 -15.18
N GLN A 538 -5.85 20.70 -16.30
CA GLN A 538 -6.70 19.51 -16.35
C GLN A 538 -6.18 18.45 -15.36
N PRO A 539 -7.05 17.90 -14.48
CA PRO A 539 -6.70 16.76 -13.65
C PRO A 539 -6.32 15.53 -14.48
N ILE A 540 -5.44 14.69 -13.95
CA ILE A 540 -4.99 13.47 -14.63
C ILE A 540 -6.15 12.52 -14.97
N TRP A 541 -7.15 12.39 -14.12
CA TRP A 541 -8.31 11.53 -14.36
C TRP A 541 -9.19 12.03 -15.51
N ASP A 542 -9.31 13.34 -15.70
CA ASP A 542 -10.06 13.89 -16.85
C ASP A 542 -9.30 13.64 -18.14
N LEU A 543 -8.00 13.93 -18.18
CA LEU A 543 -7.14 13.63 -19.32
C LEU A 543 -7.20 12.15 -19.70
N MET A 544 -7.08 11.26 -18.71
CA MET A 544 -7.11 9.82 -18.96
C MET A 544 -8.50 9.31 -19.34
N SER A 545 -9.57 9.89 -18.79
CA SER A 545 -10.94 9.55 -19.19
C SER A 545 -11.19 9.85 -20.65
N GLU A 546 -10.77 11.04 -21.15
CA GLU A 546 -10.84 11.41 -22.56
C GLU A 546 -10.01 10.47 -23.42
N TYR A 547 -8.77 10.20 -23.03
CA TYR A 547 -7.86 9.30 -23.73
C TYR A 547 -8.43 7.87 -23.85
N LEU A 548 -8.95 7.32 -22.76
CA LEU A 548 -9.53 5.97 -22.72
C LEU A 548 -10.79 5.86 -23.60
N LYS A 549 -11.67 6.87 -23.56
CA LYS A 549 -12.87 6.93 -24.42
C LYS A 549 -12.53 7.02 -25.92
N ASP A 550 -11.42 7.68 -26.25
CA ASP A 550 -10.94 7.79 -27.63
C ASP A 550 -10.38 6.45 -28.15
N ILE A 551 -9.51 5.79 -27.39
CA ILE A 551 -8.90 4.52 -27.81
C ILE A 551 -9.84 3.32 -27.72
N LYS A 552 -10.84 3.36 -26.80
CA LYS A 552 -11.90 2.36 -26.55
C LYS A 552 -11.39 0.97 -26.10
N VAL A 553 -10.29 0.50 -26.65
CA VAL A 553 -9.67 -0.79 -26.32
C VAL A 553 -8.20 -0.57 -26.00
N VAL A 554 -7.79 -1.05 -24.85
CA VAL A 554 -6.38 -1.12 -24.47
C VAL A 554 -5.82 -2.43 -25.01
N SER A 555 -5.08 -2.32 -26.11
CA SER A 555 -4.34 -3.43 -26.74
C SER A 555 -3.00 -3.65 -26.03
N PRO A 556 -2.25 -4.72 -26.35
CA PRO A 556 -0.97 -5.00 -25.72
C PRO A 556 -0.04 -3.79 -25.61
N ILE A 557 0.41 -3.54 -24.39
CA ILE A 557 1.26 -2.41 -24.02
C ILE A 557 2.72 -2.86 -23.95
N VAL A 558 3.58 -2.21 -24.71
CA VAL A 558 5.03 -2.38 -24.57
C VAL A 558 5.52 -1.50 -23.42
N LEU A 559 6.03 -2.14 -22.36
CA LEU A 559 6.55 -1.44 -21.19
C LEU A 559 7.87 -0.74 -21.50
N ASN A 560 7.95 0.52 -21.17
CA ASN A 560 9.18 1.31 -21.21
C ASN A 560 9.98 1.08 -19.91
N ASN A 561 10.59 -0.10 -19.78
CA ASN A 561 11.44 -0.42 -18.64
C ASN A 561 12.90 -0.02 -18.94
N PRO A 562 13.64 0.47 -17.92
CA PRO A 562 15.07 0.70 -18.08
C PRO A 562 15.83 -0.62 -18.17
N THR A 563 17.03 -0.56 -18.76
CA THR A 563 18.00 -1.65 -18.66
C THR A 563 18.63 -1.65 -17.27
N LEU A 564 18.48 -2.74 -16.53
CA LEU A 564 19.09 -2.91 -15.22
C LEU A 564 20.50 -3.51 -15.36
N LYS A 565 21.52 -2.79 -14.92
CA LYS A 565 22.87 -3.31 -14.74
C LYS A 565 23.13 -3.53 -13.27
N ARG A 566 23.49 -4.74 -12.91
CA ARG A 566 23.99 -5.08 -11.56
C ARG A 566 25.50 -5.03 -11.60
N SER A 567 26.09 -4.32 -10.65
CA SER A 567 27.54 -4.35 -10.41
C SER A 567 27.96 -5.66 -9.77
#